data_226b814ae68f115ca6605ea43f25bcaa
#
_entry.id   226b814ae68f115ca6605ea43f25bcaa
#
_cell.length_a   1.000
_cell.length_b   1.000
_cell.length_c   1.000
_cell.angle_alpha   90.00
_cell.angle_beta   90.00
_cell.angle_gamma   90.00
#
_symmetry.space_group_name_H-M   'P 1'
#
loop_
_entity.id
_entity.type
_entity.pdbx_description
1 polymer ?
#
loop_
_entity_poly.entity_id
_entity_poly.type
_entity_poly.pdbx_seq_one_letter_code
_entity_poly.pdbx_strand_id
1 'polypeptide(L)'
;MFSIFVTINIKTESVEAFTRASFGDAQGSVRDEPCCFRFDINQDQEIPSRFYLYEVYRDEEAFQSHLEAPHFKKWIDVVQPMFDGEVEKVVMKTVFPSDDGWEKQKSGLTNW
;
A
#
# COMPACT_ATOMS: atom_id res chain seq x y z
N MET A 1 -11.69 9.96 5.04
CA MET A 1 -10.22 9.85 5.00
C MET A 1 -9.72 9.90 3.58
N PHE A 2 -8.43 10.09 3.40
CA PHE A 2 -7.74 10.05 2.12
C PHE A 2 -7.41 8.61 1.77
N SER A 3 -7.75 8.17 0.56
CA SER A 3 -7.42 6.81 0.13
C SER A 3 -6.83 6.81 -1.27
N ILE A 4 -6.03 5.80 -1.54
CA ILE A 4 -5.45 5.61 -2.87
C ILE A 4 -5.62 4.15 -3.30
N PHE A 5 -5.80 3.99 -4.59
CA PHE A 5 -5.82 2.69 -5.25
C PHE A 5 -4.71 2.69 -6.29
N VAL A 6 -3.76 1.77 -6.13
CA VAL A 6 -2.55 1.73 -6.96
C VAL A 6 -2.54 0.45 -7.77
N THR A 7 -2.32 0.57 -9.08
CA THR A 7 -2.15 -0.58 -9.98
C THR A 7 -0.69 -0.66 -10.40
N ILE A 8 -0.05 -1.79 -10.14
CA ILE A 8 1.36 -2.00 -10.44
C ILE A 8 1.51 -3.26 -11.27
N ASN A 9 2.11 -3.13 -12.45
CA ASN A 9 2.49 -4.27 -13.28
C ASN A 9 3.97 -4.58 -13.01
N ILE A 10 4.28 -5.85 -12.79
CA ILE A 10 5.61 -6.33 -12.41
C ILE A 10 6.14 -7.25 -13.49
N LYS A 11 7.44 -7.19 -13.73
CA LYS A 11 8.10 -8.16 -14.61
C LYS A 11 7.83 -9.57 -14.10
N THR A 12 7.52 -10.50 -15.00
CA THR A 12 7.10 -11.86 -14.63
C THR A 12 8.10 -12.55 -13.69
N GLU A 13 9.40 -12.39 -13.95
CA GLU A 13 10.45 -12.99 -13.14
C GLU A 13 10.61 -12.38 -11.76
N SER A 14 9.99 -11.22 -11.52
CA SER A 14 10.13 -10.47 -10.26
C SER A 14 8.92 -10.60 -9.32
N VAL A 15 7.88 -11.34 -9.71
CA VAL A 15 6.62 -11.42 -8.96
C VAL A 15 6.83 -11.87 -7.52
N GLU A 16 7.61 -12.93 -7.31
CA GLU A 16 7.86 -13.45 -5.98
C GLU A 16 8.68 -12.48 -5.12
N ALA A 17 9.72 -11.88 -5.70
CA ALA A 17 10.56 -10.92 -4.99
C ALA A 17 9.77 -9.64 -4.64
N PHE A 18 8.91 -9.18 -5.56
CA PHE A 18 8.03 -8.04 -5.31
C PHE A 18 7.08 -8.31 -4.15
N THR A 19 6.48 -9.49 -4.13
CA THR A 19 5.55 -9.89 -3.08
C THR A 19 6.22 -9.84 -1.71
N ARG A 20 7.41 -10.44 -1.60
CA ARG A 20 8.15 -10.45 -0.33
C ARG A 20 8.58 -9.05 0.12
N ALA A 21 9.09 -8.26 -0.81
CA ALA A 21 9.52 -6.89 -0.48
C ALA A 21 8.33 -6.03 -0.01
N SER A 22 7.16 -6.24 -0.59
CA SER A 22 5.97 -5.41 -0.32
C SER A 22 5.39 -5.67 1.07
N PHE A 23 5.60 -6.84 1.66
CA PHE A 23 5.19 -7.09 3.05
C PHE A 23 5.83 -6.10 4.02
N GLY A 24 7.11 -5.77 3.82
CA GLY A 24 7.81 -4.82 4.70
C GLY A 24 7.20 -3.42 4.68
N ASP A 25 6.82 -2.94 3.51
CA ASP A 25 6.16 -1.64 3.39
C ASP A 25 4.76 -1.66 4.02
N ALA A 26 3.97 -2.69 3.72
CA ALA A 26 2.62 -2.81 4.28
C ALA A 26 2.65 -2.91 5.81
N GLN A 27 3.51 -3.78 6.34
CA GLN A 27 3.63 -3.96 7.79
C GLN A 27 4.13 -2.70 8.48
N GLY A 28 5.15 -2.05 7.94
CA GLY A 28 5.67 -0.80 8.48
C GLY A 28 4.61 0.30 8.48
N SER A 29 3.81 0.37 7.40
CA SER A 29 2.76 1.37 7.29
C SER A 29 1.70 1.22 8.36
N VAL A 30 1.15 0.03 8.55
CA VAL A 30 0.06 -0.16 9.52
C VAL A 30 0.55 -0.22 10.96
N ARG A 31 1.78 -0.65 11.20
CA ARG A 31 2.35 -0.74 12.55
C ARG A 31 2.92 0.58 13.04
N ASP A 32 3.71 1.26 12.19
CA ASP A 32 4.56 2.37 12.61
C ASP A 32 3.99 3.75 12.26
N GLU A 33 3.01 3.84 11.35
CA GLU A 33 2.41 5.11 10.95
C GLU A 33 1.06 5.29 11.65
N PRO A 34 0.96 6.20 12.64
CA PRO A 34 -0.29 6.38 13.39
C PRO A 34 -1.48 6.78 12.52
N CYS A 35 -1.22 7.44 11.40
CA CYS A 35 -2.24 7.95 10.50
C CYS A 35 -2.43 7.11 9.23
N CYS A 36 -1.89 5.90 9.19
CA CYS A 36 -2.20 4.90 8.17
C CYS A 36 -3.18 3.89 8.76
N PHE A 37 -4.36 3.79 8.15
CA PHE A 37 -5.46 2.98 8.67
C PHE A 37 -5.73 1.72 7.88
N ARG A 38 -5.14 1.60 6.68
CA ARG A 38 -5.25 0.40 5.87
C ARG A 38 -4.14 0.36 4.84
N PHE A 39 -3.62 -0.85 4.61
CA PHE A 39 -2.67 -1.07 3.53
C PHE A 39 -2.84 -2.51 3.06
N ASP A 40 -3.58 -2.70 1.98
CA ASP A 40 -3.86 -4.01 1.41
C ASP A 40 -3.00 -4.25 0.19
N ILE A 41 -2.50 -5.47 0.05
CA ILE A 41 -1.79 -5.93 -1.15
C ILE A 41 -2.65 -7.02 -1.78
N ASN A 42 -3.06 -6.79 -3.02
CA ASN A 42 -3.86 -7.75 -3.78
C ASN A 42 -3.14 -8.10 -5.07
N GLN A 43 -3.25 -9.35 -5.47
CA GLN A 43 -2.73 -9.83 -6.74
C GLN A 43 -3.90 -10.16 -7.66
N ASP A 44 -3.81 -9.74 -8.93
CA ASP A 44 -4.83 -10.06 -9.90
C ASP A 44 -4.92 -11.57 -10.08
N GLN A 45 -6.14 -12.11 -10.04
CA GLN A 45 -6.35 -13.55 -10.10
C GLN A 45 -6.03 -14.14 -11.48
N GLU A 46 -6.21 -13.35 -12.54
CA GLU A 46 -5.97 -13.80 -13.92
C GLU A 46 -4.62 -13.39 -14.46
N ILE A 47 -4.06 -12.27 -13.96
CA ILE A 47 -2.79 -11.70 -14.40
C ILE A 47 -1.84 -11.68 -13.20
N PRO A 48 -1.09 -12.76 -12.94
CA PRO A 48 -0.27 -12.87 -11.72
C PRO A 48 0.80 -11.79 -11.55
N SER A 49 1.17 -11.11 -12.62
CA SER A 49 2.15 -10.02 -12.59
C SER A 49 1.52 -8.66 -12.27
N ARG A 50 0.22 -8.58 -12.03
CA ARG A 50 -0.46 -7.33 -11.71
C ARG A 50 -0.92 -7.33 -10.26
N PHE A 51 -0.58 -6.25 -9.55
CA PHE A 51 -0.91 -6.05 -8.15
C PHE A 51 -1.71 -4.79 -7.97
N TYR A 52 -2.56 -4.79 -6.94
CA TYR A 52 -3.36 -3.63 -6.56
C TYR A 52 -3.11 -3.36 -5.08
N LEU A 53 -2.74 -2.13 -4.76
CA LEU A 53 -2.59 -1.69 -3.38
C LEU A 53 -3.76 -0.77 -3.04
N TYR A 54 -4.41 -1.02 -1.91
CA TYR A 54 -5.43 -0.13 -1.37
C TYR A 54 -4.95 0.41 -0.04
N GLU A 55 -4.86 1.73 0.06
CA GLU A 55 -4.25 2.39 1.21
C GLU A 55 -5.18 3.48 1.72
N VAL A 56 -5.32 3.58 3.03
CA VAL A 56 -6.16 4.61 3.68
C VAL A 56 -5.33 5.36 4.71
N TYR A 57 -5.31 6.68 4.58
CA TYR A 57 -4.60 7.60 5.48
C TYR A 57 -5.58 8.61 6.03
N ARG A 58 -5.26 9.21 7.18
CA ARG A 58 -6.11 10.23 7.78
C ARG A 58 -6.40 11.37 6.79
N ASP A 59 -5.36 11.84 6.09
CA ASP A 59 -5.42 12.93 5.14
C ASP A 59 -4.24 12.85 4.17
N GLU A 60 -4.18 13.78 3.23
CA GLU A 60 -3.09 13.81 2.24
C GLU A 60 -1.73 14.03 2.89
N GLU A 61 -1.68 14.83 3.95
CA GLU A 61 -0.42 15.09 4.68
C GLU A 61 0.14 13.79 5.27
N ALA A 62 -0.73 12.93 5.81
CA ALA A 62 -0.33 11.63 6.32
C ALA A 62 0.23 10.73 5.21
N PHE A 63 -0.35 10.79 4.02
CA PHE A 63 0.19 10.08 2.87
C PHE A 63 1.56 10.62 2.47
N GLN A 64 1.76 11.94 2.47
CA GLN A 64 3.07 12.52 2.19
C GLN A 64 4.12 12.07 3.22
N SER A 65 3.72 11.97 4.49
CA SER A 65 4.60 11.43 5.54
C SER A 65 4.99 9.96 5.27
N HIS A 66 4.06 9.16 4.74
CA HIS A 66 4.33 7.79 4.32
C HIS A 66 5.46 7.74 3.28
N LEU A 67 5.43 8.63 2.31
CA LEU A 67 6.46 8.68 1.25
C LEU A 67 7.85 9.00 1.80
N GLU A 68 7.94 9.59 2.99
CA GLU A 68 9.20 9.90 3.67
C GLU A 68 9.61 8.81 4.67
N ALA A 69 8.75 7.83 4.93
CA ALA A 69 9.03 6.79 5.91
C ALA A 69 10.13 5.83 5.43
N PRO A 70 10.96 5.31 6.36
CA PRO A 70 12.06 4.40 5.99
C PRO A 70 11.59 3.15 5.26
N HIS A 71 10.44 2.58 5.65
CA HIS A 71 9.91 1.38 5.02
C HIS A 71 9.46 1.64 3.59
N PHE A 72 8.91 2.83 3.29
CA PHE A 72 8.57 3.18 1.91
C PHE A 72 9.82 3.38 1.05
N LYS A 73 10.80 4.12 1.57
CA LYS A 73 12.03 4.41 0.81
C LYS A 73 12.80 3.13 0.49
N LYS A 74 12.87 2.23 1.44
CA LYS A 74 13.47 0.91 1.22
C LYS A 74 12.71 0.12 0.16
N TRP A 75 11.38 0.13 0.26
CA TRP A 75 10.53 -0.61 -0.67
C TRP A 75 10.71 -0.10 -2.10
N ILE A 76 10.61 1.21 -2.33
CA ILE A 76 10.70 1.76 -3.68
C ILE A 76 12.07 1.52 -4.32
N ASP A 77 13.15 1.60 -3.53
CA ASP A 77 14.49 1.30 -4.02
C ASP A 77 14.61 -0.14 -4.50
N VAL A 78 13.98 -1.07 -3.79
CA VAL A 78 14.04 -2.50 -4.14
C VAL A 78 13.15 -2.82 -5.33
N VAL A 79 11.91 -2.30 -5.35
CA VAL A 79 10.90 -2.76 -6.31
C VAL A 79 10.87 -1.96 -7.61
N GLN A 80 11.40 -0.74 -7.63
CA GLN A 80 11.35 0.09 -8.83
C GLN A 80 11.90 -0.60 -10.08
N PRO A 81 13.05 -1.31 -10.02
CA PRO A 81 13.56 -2.04 -11.19
C PRO A 81 12.66 -3.19 -11.65
N MET A 82 11.72 -3.61 -10.81
CA MET A 82 10.81 -4.71 -11.12
C MET A 82 9.56 -4.26 -11.87
N PHE A 83 9.32 -2.95 -11.97
CA PHE A 83 8.13 -2.42 -12.63
C PHE A 83 8.16 -2.70 -14.13
N ASP A 84 6.99 -3.06 -14.65
CA ASP A 84 6.75 -3.26 -16.08
C ASP A 84 5.70 -2.24 -16.52
N GLY A 85 6.18 -1.07 -16.93
CA GLY A 85 5.33 0.05 -17.30
C GLY A 85 5.07 1.01 -16.14
N GLU A 86 4.19 1.97 -16.38
CA GLU A 86 3.87 3.02 -15.41
C GLU A 86 2.96 2.49 -14.30
N VAL A 87 3.20 2.99 -13.09
CA VAL A 87 2.32 2.77 -11.96
C VAL A 87 1.12 3.72 -12.09
N GLU A 88 -0.08 3.18 -11.98
CA GLU A 88 -1.32 3.96 -12.03
C GLU A 88 -1.84 4.15 -10.61
N LYS A 89 -2.31 5.35 -10.31
CA LYS A 89 -2.83 5.69 -8.99
C LYS A 89 -4.11 6.49 -9.12
N VAL A 90 -5.14 6.07 -8.39
CA VAL A 90 -6.39 6.82 -8.25
C VAL A 90 -6.45 7.36 -6.82
N VAL A 91 -6.61 8.68 -6.70
CA VAL A 91 -6.76 9.34 -5.41
C VAL A 91 -8.25 9.45 -5.12
N MET A 92 -8.66 9.02 -3.92
CA MET A 92 -10.05 8.90 -3.55
C MET A 92 -10.29 9.48 -2.16
N LYS A 93 -11.56 9.75 -1.87
CA LYS A 93 -12.03 10.13 -0.55
C LYS A 93 -12.95 9.01 -0.05
N THR A 94 -12.72 8.55 1.18
CA THR A 94 -13.59 7.51 1.75
C THR A 94 -14.98 8.06 2.02
N VAL A 95 -15.99 7.26 1.72
CA VAL A 95 -17.40 7.60 1.97
C VAL A 95 -17.97 6.72 3.06
N PHE A 96 -17.58 5.47 3.12
CA PHE A 96 -17.94 4.47 4.11
C PHE A 96 -16.76 3.50 4.26
N PRO A 97 -16.44 3.02 5.46
CA PRO A 97 -17.05 3.33 6.76
C PRO A 97 -16.75 4.75 7.25
N SER A 98 -17.26 5.12 8.41
CA SER A 98 -16.93 6.40 9.05
C SER A 98 -15.46 6.42 9.45
N ASP A 99 -14.92 7.61 9.70
CA ASP A 99 -13.53 7.75 10.17
C ASP A 99 -13.29 6.94 11.44
N ASP A 100 -14.24 6.93 12.36
CA ASP A 100 -14.16 6.14 13.58
C ASP A 100 -14.07 4.63 13.26
N GLY A 101 -14.80 4.17 12.26
CA GLY A 101 -14.73 2.79 11.80
C GLY A 101 -13.34 2.41 11.28
N TRP A 102 -12.71 3.30 10.51
CA TRP A 102 -11.34 3.08 10.05
C TRP A 102 -10.35 3.03 11.20
N GLU A 103 -10.51 3.92 12.19
CA GLU A 103 -9.63 3.94 13.36
C GLU A 103 -9.75 2.64 14.17
N LYS A 104 -10.97 2.17 14.40
CA LYS A 104 -11.21 0.98 15.21
C LYS A 104 -10.69 -0.31 14.59
N GLN A 105 -10.80 -0.46 13.27
CA GLN A 105 -10.39 -1.71 12.63
C GLN A 105 -8.86 -1.83 12.51
N LYS A 106 -8.12 -0.76 12.69
CA LYS A 106 -6.67 -0.73 12.47
C LYS A 106 -5.92 -1.76 13.32
N SER A 107 -6.31 -1.97 14.56
CA SER A 107 -5.63 -2.92 15.45
C SER A 107 -5.62 -4.35 14.91
N GLY A 108 -6.63 -4.71 14.12
CA GLY A 108 -6.69 -6.03 13.49
C GLY A 108 -5.67 -6.23 12.38
N LEU A 109 -5.13 -5.14 11.84
CA LEU A 109 -4.18 -5.19 10.72
C LEU A 109 -2.75 -5.53 11.17
N THR A 110 -2.48 -5.50 12.46
CA THR A 110 -1.14 -5.77 13.00
C THR A 110 -0.98 -7.20 13.49
N ASN A 111 -1.96 -8.04 13.23
CA ASN A 111 -1.98 -9.42 13.68
C ASN A 111 -1.65 -10.39 12.53
N TRP A 112 -0.44 -10.23 12.01
CA TRP A 112 0.06 -11.13 10.93
C TRP A 112 1.00 -12.21 11.42
#